data_8e429caca324bbcd73e880a2405e7949
#
_entry.id   8e429caca324bbcd73e880a2405e7949
#
_cell.length_a   1.000
_cell.length_b   1.000
_cell.length_c   1.000
_cell.angle_alpha   90.00
_cell.angle_beta   90.00
_cell.angle_gamma   90.00
#
_symmetry.space_group_name_H-M   'P 1'
#
loop_
_entity.id
_entity.type
_entity.pdbx_description
1 polymer ?
#
loop_
_entity_poly.entity_id
_entity_poly.type
_entity_poly.pdbx_seq_one_letter_code
_entity_poly.pdbx_strand_id
1 'polypeptide(L)'
;MKPQPTQPAASQRLLSLDALRGFDMLFIMGFATLVVNVCHIFPGDVSAAVAESMSHPAWHGFSHHDTIFPLFLFIAGISYPFSLAKQRSLGATQGDLYRKILKRGALLILFGLIYNGLFRLDWPMRTASVLGRIGLAWALAAMLFLNFRTRTRIGIVGAILVGYWSLLALVPAPDAPAGADVYSMEGTIVGYIDRLLLPGKLHNKIFDPEGLLSTVPAVATAMLGMLTGEFVRLSEQRLSGNRKALYIALAAVAFTLVGILWDLSFPINKKLWTSSFVCVVAGYSLGMFALFYWIIDVKGYKGWVLPFQVIGLNSITIYMAQRIVDFKGISAFFFGGLAAKMPEALAPVVASTGYLLVSWLFLYFLYKKRIFLKV
;
A
#
# COMPACT_ATOMS: atom_id res chain seq x y z
N MET A 1 -29.26 43.54 6.47
CA MET A 1 -28.26 42.68 5.83
C MET A 1 -28.51 41.24 6.24
N LYS A 2 -29.01 40.40 5.30
CA LYS A 2 -29.16 38.96 5.58
C LYS A 2 -27.78 38.31 5.58
N PRO A 3 -27.45 37.44 6.52
CA PRO A 3 -26.19 36.73 6.52
C PRO A 3 -26.15 35.82 5.28
N GLN A 4 -25.13 35.97 4.45
CA GLN A 4 -24.88 35.05 3.35
C GLN A 4 -24.64 33.65 3.95
N PRO A 5 -25.23 32.59 3.37
CA PRO A 5 -24.95 31.23 3.81
C PRO A 5 -23.47 30.95 3.53
N THR A 6 -22.72 30.68 4.59
CA THR A 6 -21.35 30.17 4.50
C THR A 6 -21.37 28.90 3.68
N GLN A 7 -20.85 28.95 2.47
CA GLN A 7 -20.66 27.75 1.64
C GLN A 7 -19.88 26.72 2.48
N PRO A 8 -20.37 25.48 2.59
CA PRO A 8 -19.62 24.43 3.25
C PRO A 8 -18.28 24.30 2.54
N ALA A 9 -17.18 24.42 3.29
CA ALA A 9 -15.84 24.30 2.79
C ALA A 9 -15.78 23.02 1.93
N ALA A 10 -15.63 23.21 0.61
CA ALA A 10 -15.48 22.11 -0.34
C ALA A 10 -14.39 21.19 0.23
N SER A 11 -14.67 19.90 0.37
CA SER A 11 -13.71 18.93 0.88
C SER A 11 -12.46 18.98 0.01
N GLN A 12 -11.46 19.74 0.42
CA GLN A 12 -10.23 19.89 -0.34
C GLN A 12 -9.58 18.51 -0.45
N ARG A 13 -9.54 18.02 -1.68
CA ARG A 13 -8.78 16.81 -2.00
C ARG A 13 -7.32 17.12 -1.74
N LEU A 14 -6.68 16.36 -0.86
CA LEU A 14 -5.25 16.50 -0.58
C LEU A 14 -4.44 16.05 -1.79
N LEU A 15 -3.74 16.98 -2.43
CA LEU A 15 -2.91 16.70 -3.59
C LEU A 15 -1.71 15.83 -3.21
N SER A 16 -1.22 15.97 -1.98
CA SER A 16 -0.17 15.12 -1.42
C SER A 16 -0.51 13.63 -1.44
N LEU A 17 -1.78 13.26 -1.21
CA LEU A 17 -2.19 11.85 -1.25
C LEU A 17 -2.15 11.28 -2.67
N ASP A 18 -2.54 12.06 -3.67
CA ASP A 18 -2.46 11.61 -5.07
C ASP A 18 -1.00 11.51 -5.52
N ALA A 19 -0.16 12.48 -5.13
CA ALA A 19 1.27 12.47 -5.41
C ALA A 19 1.99 11.30 -4.72
N LEU A 20 1.71 11.07 -3.42
CA LEU A 20 2.33 9.99 -2.66
C LEU A 20 1.93 8.61 -3.20
N ARG A 21 0.65 8.44 -3.58
CA ARG A 21 0.18 7.21 -4.24
C ARG A 21 0.88 6.98 -5.57
N GLY A 22 1.13 8.04 -6.33
CA GLY A 22 1.86 7.95 -7.59
C GLY A 22 3.33 7.66 -7.40
N PHE A 23 3.96 8.25 -6.39
CA PHE A 23 5.34 7.94 -6.01
C PHE A 23 5.48 6.46 -5.63
N ASP A 24 4.60 5.96 -4.79
CA ASP A 24 4.57 4.56 -4.36
C ASP A 24 4.40 3.60 -5.56
N MET A 25 3.42 3.89 -6.42
CA MET A 25 3.12 3.07 -7.59
C MET A 25 4.22 3.09 -8.66
N LEU A 26 5.04 4.14 -8.71
CA LEU A 26 6.16 4.25 -9.64
C LEU A 26 7.14 3.07 -9.51
N PHE A 27 7.38 2.60 -8.27
CA PHE A 27 8.27 1.45 -8.03
C PHE A 27 7.68 0.16 -8.61
N ILE A 28 6.38 -0.06 -8.50
CA ILE A 28 5.70 -1.22 -9.11
C ILE A 28 5.69 -1.10 -10.64
N MET A 29 5.62 0.11 -11.17
CA MET A 29 5.66 0.36 -12.62
C MET A 29 7.00 0.01 -13.27
N GLY A 30 8.07 -0.28 -12.50
CA GLY A 30 9.37 -0.65 -13.01
C GLY A 30 10.52 0.25 -12.58
N PHE A 31 10.27 1.28 -11.77
CA PHE A 31 11.32 2.16 -11.25
C PHE A 31 12.32 1.40 -10.37
N ALA A 32 11.85 0.41 -9.60
CA ALA A 32 12.74 -0.49 -8.85
C ALA A 32 13.76 -1.18 -9.77
N THR A 33 13.32 -1.70 -10.93
CA THR A 33 14.20 -2.30 -11.92
C THR A 33 15.20 -1.29 -12.51
N LEU A 34 14.74 -0.06 -12.77
CA LEU A 34 15.64 1.00 -13.24
C LEU A 34 16.72 1.31 -12.21
N VAL A 35 16.34 1.45 -10.92
CA VAL A 35 17.30 1.69 -9.82
C VAL A 35 18.34 0.57 -9.76
N VAL A 36 17.93 -0.70 -9.80
CA VAL A 36 18.84 -1.86 -9.82
C VAL A 36 19.80 -1.78 -10.99
N ASN A 37 19.30 -1.50 -12.20
CA ASN A 37 20.13 -1.40 -13.41
C ASN A 37 21.13 -0.24 -13.32
N VAL A 38 20.75 0.89 -12.73
CA VAL A 38 21.66 2.03 -12.47
C VAL A 38 22.73 1.64 -11.44
N CYS A 39 22.35 0.94 -10.36
CA CYS A 39 23.30 0.47 -9.35
C CYS A 39 24.37 -0.45 -9.93
N HIS A 40 24.03 -1.27 -10.91
CA HIS A 40 24.99 -2.16 -11.59
C HIS A 40 26.05 -1.41 -12.42
N ILE A 41 25.79 -0.15 -12.83
CA ILE A 41 26.80 0.69 -13.50
C ILE A 41 27.88 1.18 -12.52
N PHE A 42 27.52 1.35 -11.25
CA PHE A 42 28.39 1.89 -10.22
C PHE A 42 28.60 0.83 -9.12
N PRO A 43 29.43 -0.20 -9.35
CA PRO A 43 29.63 -1.26 -8.37
C PRO A 43 30.28 -0.73 -7.09
N GLY A 44 29.76 -1.18 -5.93
CA GLY A 44 30.22 -0.78 -4.61
C GLY A 44 29.18 -1.16 -3.55
N ASP A 45 29.58 -1.12 -2.26
CA ASP A 45 28.73 -1.57 -1.14
C ASP A 45 27.40 -0.79 -1.06
N VAL A 46 27.45 0.53 -1.28
CA VAL A 46 26.24 1.38 -1.26
C VAL A 46 25.28 1.01 -2.39
N SER A 47 25.79 0.84 -3.60
CA SER A 47 24.95 0.46 -4.76
C SER A 47 24.37 -0.94 -4.58
N ALA A 48 25.16 -1.88 -4.04
CA ALA A 48 24.68 -3.23 -3.73
C ALA A 48 23.55 -3.19 -2.68
N ALA A 49 23.70 -2.44 -1.59
CA ALA A 49 22.67 -2.26 -0.56
C ALA A 49 21.40 -1.59 -1.13
N VAL A 50 21.54 -0.58 -2.00
CA VAL A 50 20.41 0.06 -2.67
C VAL A 50 19.69 -0.92 -3.60
N ALA A 51 20.42 -1.68 -4.41
CA ALA A 51 19.85 -2.69 -5.31
C ALA A 51 19.12 -3.79 -4.53
N GLU A 52 19.70 -4.29 -3.45
CA GLU A 52 19.08 -5.28 -2.57
C GLU A 52 17.77 -4.75 -1.95
N SER A 53 17.75 -3.48 -1.55
CA SER A 53 16.56 -2.84 -0.98
C SER A 53 15.37 -2.75 -1.96
N MET A 54 15.59 -2.93 -3.28
CA MET A 54 14.56 -2.99 -4.32
C MET A 54 13.95 -4.39 -4.49
N SER A 55 14.33 -5.36 -3.67
CA SER A 55 13.79 -6.72 -3.65
C SER A 55 13.23 -7.06 -2.27
N HIS A 56 12.43 -8.15 -2.20
CA HIS A 56 11.92 -8.66 -0.93
C HIS A 56 12.95 -9.55 -0.24
N PRO A 57 13.11 -9.46 1.10
CA PRO A 57 13.84 -10.44 1.87
C PRO A 57 13.28 -11.85 1.69
N ALA A 58 14.13 -12.85 1.81
CA ALA A 58 13.72 -14.25 1.67
C ALA A 58 12.61 -14.63 2.66
N TRP A 59 12.72 -14.22 3.94
CA TRP A 59 11.71 -14.46 4.96
C TRP A 59 11.62 -13.31 5.98
N HIS A 60 12.51 -13.25 6.98
CA HIS A 60 12.60 -12.15 7.94
C HIS A 60 13.42 -11.00 7.36
N GLY A 61 13.16 -9.81 7.83
CA GLY A 61 13.85 -8.59 7.43
C GLY A 61 12.92 -7.54 6.84
N PHE A 62 13.51 -6.44 6.43
CA PHE A 62 12.81 -5.27 5.92
C PHE A 62 13.58 -4.64 4.75
N SER A 63 12.90 -4.38 3.66
CA SER A 63 13.45 -3.66 2.51
C SER A 63 12.52 -2.51 2.10
N HIS A 64 13.02 -1.58 1.29
CA HIS A 64 12.18 -0.53 0.72
C HIS A 64 11.01 -1.13 -0.09
N HIS A 65 11.25 -2.21 -0.83
CA HIS A 65 10.21 -2.85 -1.63
C HIS A 65 9.04 -3.41 -0.81
N ASP A 66 9.26 -3.67 0.48
CA ASP A 66 8.21 -4.11 1.42
C ASP A 66 7.27 -3.00 1.84
N THR A 67 7.64 -1.73 1.67
CA THR A 67 6.81 -0.59 2.08
C THR A 67 5.68 -0.28 1.12
N ILE A 68 5.80 -0.67 -0.15
CA ILE A 68 4.94 -0.22 -1.25
C ILE A 68 3.48 -0.61 -1.02
N PHE A 69 3.22 -1.88 -0.83
CA PHE A 69 1.86 -2.38 -0.61
C PHE A 69 1.21 -1.83 0.69
N PRO A 70 1.89 -1.85 1.86
CA PRO A 70 1.35 -1.26 3.08
C PRO A 70 1.09 0.24 2.99
N LEU A 71 2.00 1.00 2.34
CA LEU A 71 1.81 2.44 2.12
C LEU A 71 0.54 2.70 1.28
N PHE A 72 0.32 1.90 0.23
CA PHE A 72 -0.90 2.03 -0.58
C PHE A 72 -2.17 1.81 0.25
N LEU A 73 -2.18 0.78 1.12
CA LEU A 73 -3.27 0.50 2.04
C LEU A 73 -3.46 1.63 3.07
N PHE A 74 -2.36 2.17 3.60
CA PHE A 74 -2.35 3.27 4.56
C PHE A 74 -2.92 4.56 3.94
N ILE A 75 -2.50 4.92 2.70
CA ILE A 75 -3.02 6.08 1.95
C ILE A 75 -4.52 5.91 1.66
N ALA A 76 -4.96 4.69 1.32
CA ALA A 76 -6.39 4.40 1.15
C ALA A 76 -7.16 4.62 2.46
N GLY A 77 -6.54 4.30 3.60
CA GLY A 77 -7.04 4.63 4.94
C GLY A 77 -7.16 6.13 5.15
N ILE A 78 -6.08 6.93 4.93
CA ILE A 78 -6.09 8.40 5.09
C ILE A 78 -7.23 9.04 4.29
N SER A 79 -7.51 8.52 3.10
CA SER A 79 -8.52 9.07 2.19
C SER A 79 -9.96 8.86 2.69
N TYR A 80 -10.20 7.84 3.54
CA TYR A 80 -11.56 7.44 3.94
C TYR A 80 -12.30 8.49 4.78
N PRO A 81 -11.74 9.13 5.84
CA PRO A 81 -12.42 10.16 6.60
C PRO A 81 -12.86 11.37 5.77
N PHE A 82 -12.10 11.72 4.72
CA PHE A 82 -12.48 12.78 3.77
C PHE A 82 -13.66 12.35 2.91
N SER A 83 -13.63 11.13 2.38
CA SER A 83 -14.73 10.56 1.62
C SER A 83 -16.00 10.44 2.46
N LEU A 84 -15.88 9.93 3.69
CA LEU A 84 -17.00 9.78 4.64
C LEU A 84 -17.66 11.12 4.95
N ALA A 85 -16.87 12.16 5.23
CA ALA A 85 -17.41 13.49 5.50
C ALA A 85 -18.18 14.06 4.30
N LYS A 86 -17.61 13.91 3.09
CA LYS A 86 -18.28 14.32 1.86
C LYS A 86 -19.59 13.55 1.66
N GLN A 87 -19.62 12.24 1.88
CA GLN A 87 -20.83 11.44 1.72
C GLN A 87 -21.90 11.84 2.73
N ARG A 88 -21.52 12.08 4.00
CA ARG A 88 -22.44 12.56 5.04
C ARG A 88 -23.00 13.95 4.72
N SER A 89 -22.19 14.88 4.20
CA SER A 89 -22.67 16.19 3.78
C SER A 89 -23.64 16.15 2.58
N LEU A 90 -23.61 15.07 1.80
CA LEU A 90 -24.57 14.80 0.71
C LEU A 90 -25.79 13.99 1.18
N GLY A 91 -25.97 13.78 2.48
CA GLY A 91 -27.14 13.09 3.05
C GLY A 91 -27.09 11.55 2.99
N ALA A 92 -25.91 10.94 2.76
CA ALA A 92 -25.80 9.48 2.69
C ALA A 92 -26.23 8.83 4.02
N THR A 93 -27.11 7.84 3.95
CA THR A 93 -27.56 7.04 5.09
C THR A 93 -26.48 6.07 5.53
N GLN A 94 -26.62 5.51 6.74
CA GLN A 94 -25.72 4.47 7.24
C GLN A 94 -25.66 3.25 6.29
N GLY A 95 -26.82 2.85 5.76
CA GLY A 95 -26.92 1.77 4.78
C GLY A 95 -26.16 2.05 3.48
N ASP A 96 -26.24 3.28 2.97
CA ASP A 96 -25.48 3.70 1.77
C ASP A 96 -23.98 3.63 1.99
N LEU A 97 -23.52 3.99 3.21
CA LEU A 97 -22.12 3.93 3.57
C LEU A 97 -21.62 2.48 3.60
N TYR A 98 -22.36 1.55 4.23
CA TYR A 98 -22.04 0.13 4.23
C TYR A 98 -22.02 -0.45 2.82
N ARG A 99 -23.04 -0.16 2.01
CA ARG A 99 -23.11 -0.62 0.63
C ARG A 99 -21.89 -0.20 -0.19
N LYS A 100 -21.42 1.04 -0.02
CA LYS A 100 -20.22 1.56 -0.69
C LYS A 100 -18.95 0.88 -0.21
N ILE A 101 -18.81 0.64 1.10
CA ILE A 101 -17.67 -0.08 1.68
C ILE A 101 -17.61 -1.50 1.10
N LEU A 102 -18.71 -2.23 1.18
CA LEU A 102 -18.78 -3.61 0.68
C LEU A 102 -18.53 -3.69 -0.82
N LYS A 103 -19.16 -2.79 -1.61
CA LYS A 103 -18.95 -2.73 -3.07
C LYS A 103 -17.47 -2.51 -3.40
N ARG A 104 -16.81 -1.56 -2.72
CA ARG A 104 -15.39 -1.29 -2.95
C ARG A 104 -14.51 -2.48 -2.58
N GLY A 105 -14.73 -3.09 -1.41
CA GLY A 105 -14.03 -4.30 -0.98
C GLY A 105 -14.19 -5.44 -1.99
N ALA A 106 -15.43 -5.74 -2.39
CA ALA A 106 -15.74 -6.78 -3.36
C ALA A 106 -15.11 -6.54 -4.75
N LEU A 107 -15.12 -5.29 -5.24
CA LEU A 107 -14.49 -4.94 -6.52
C LEU A 107 -12.97 -5.14 -6.46
N LEU A 108 -12.31 -4.79 -5.35
CA LEU A 108 -10.87 -5.01 -5.18
C LEU A 108 -10.54 -6.51 -5.11
N ILE A 109 -11.35 -7.31 -4.42
CA ILE A 109 -11.20 -8.77 -4.40
C ILE A 109 -11.36 -9.34 -5.82
N LEU A 110 -12.38 -8.90 -6.54
CA LEU A 110 -12.62 -9.33 -7.94
C LEU A 110 -11.44 -8.97 -8.85
N PHE A 111 -10.91 -7.75 -8.75
CA PHE A 111 -9.72 -7.36 -9.52
C PHE A 111 -8.50 -8.20 -9.16
N GLY A 112 -8.35 -8.56 -7.89
CA GLY A 112 -7.30 -9.48 -7.46
C GLY A 112 -7.43 -10.88 -8.08
N LEU A 113 -8.65 -11.42 -8.16
CA LEU A 113 -8.92 -12.69 -8.83
C LEU A 113 -8.65 -12.61 -10.35
N ILE A 114 -9.08 -11.51 -11.00
CA ILE A 114 -8.78 -11.27 -12.43
C ILE A 114 -7.27 -11.21 -12.67
N TYR A 115 -6.54 -10.50 -11.81
CA TYR A 115 -5.08 -10.40 -11.89
C TYR A 115 -4.40 -11.76 -11.78
N ASN A 116 -4.91 -12.64 -10.92
CA ASN A 116 -4.41 -14.00 -10.73
C ASN A 116 -4.84 -14.98 -11.84
N GLY A 117 -5.66 -14.56 -12.80
CA GLY A 117 -6.01 -15.35 -13.97
C GLY A 117 -7.40 -15.97 -13.93
N LEU A 118 -8.38 -15.37 -13.25
CA LEU A 118 -9.76 -15.84 -13.21
C LEU A 118 -10.32 -16.19 -14.62
N PHE A 119 -10.00 -15.39 -15.63
CA PHE A 119 -10.46 -15.63 -17.00
C PHE A 119 -9.66 -16.68 -17.78
N ARG A 120 -8.53 -17.16 -17.24
CA ARG A 120 -7.77 -18.26 -17.87
C ARG A 120 -8.39 -19.63 -17.58
N LEU A 121 -9.29 -19.69 -16.57
CA LEU A 121 -9.99 -20.90 -16.13
C LEU A 121 -9.04 -22.06 -15.75
N ASP A 122 -7.79 -21.75 -15.41
CA ASP A 122 -6.79 -22.72 -14.97
C ASP A 122 -6.99 -23.02 -13.48
N TRP A 123 -7.70 -24.11 -13.19
CA TRP A 123 -7.93 -24.53 -11.81
C TRP A 123 -6.94 -25.64 -11.42
N PRO A 124 -6.38 -25.61 -10.19
CA PRO A 124 -6.63 -24.67 -9.09
C PRO A 124 -5.86 -23.35 -9.28
N MET A 125 -6.60 -22.22 -9.27
CA MET A 125 -6.00 -20.90 -9.29
C MET A 125 -5.67 -20.38 -7.88
N ARG A 126 -4.75 -19.42 -7.76
CA ARG A 126 -4.49 -18.72 -6.51
C ARG A 126 -5.60 -17.69 -6.25
N THR A 127 -6.31 -17.81 -5.12
CA THR A 127 -7.40 -16.88 -4.77
C THR A 127 -6.93 -15.70 -3.93
N ALA A 128 -5.91 -15.89 -3.10
CA ALA A 128 -5.28 -14.79 -2.37
C ALA A 128 -4.55 -13.82 -3.31
N SER A 129 -4.65 -12.52 -3.05
CA SER A 129 -4.04 -11.50 -3.89
C SER A 129 -3.80 -10.20 -3.12
N VAL A 130 -2.86 -9.39 -3.60
CA VAL A 130 -2.57 -8.05 -3.04
C VAL A 130 -3.82 -7.17 -3.02
N LEU A 131 -4.55 -7.06 -4.15
CA LEU A 131 -5.78 -6.27 -4.22
C LEU A 131 -6.89 -6.84 -3.35
N GLY A 132 -6.99 -8.17 -3.26
CA GLY A 132 -7.95 -8.85 -2.38
C GLY A 132 -7.71 -8.52 -0.91
N ARG A 133 -6.45 -8.56 -0.45
CA ARG A 133 -6.07 -8.16 0.91
C ARG A 133 -6.36 -6.66 1.14
N ILE A 134 -6.00 -5.77 0.21
CA ILE A 134 -6.33 -4.34 0.33
C ILE A 134 -7.84 -4.17 0.49
N GLY A 135 -8.64 -4.82 -0.36
CA GLY A 135 -10.10 -4.74 -0.34
C GLY A 135 -10.68 -5.20 0.98
N LEU A 136 -10.26 -6.36 1.46
CA LEU A 136 -10.78 -6.96 2.70
C LEU A 136 -10.33 -6.16 3.94
N ALA A 137 -9.03 -5.88 4.06
CA ALA A 137 -8.49 -5.14 5.21
C ALA A 137 -9.06 -3.71 5.28
N TRP A 138 -9.14 -3.01 4.14
CA TRP A 138 -9.73 -1.67 4.09
C TRP A 138 -11.22 -1.67 4.43
N ALA A 139 -12.00 -2.64 3.92
CA ALA A 139 -13.43 -2.71 4.18
C ALA A 139 -13.71 -2.98 5.67
N LEU A 140 -13.00 -3.93 6.29
CA LEU A 140 -13.12 -4.21 7.72
C LEU A 140 -12.71 -2.99 8.55
N ALA A 141 -11.59 -2.33 8.24
CA ALA A 141 -11.16 -1.11 8.90
C ALA A 141 -12.21 0.02 8.76
N ALA A 142 -12.80 0.20 7.57
CA ALA A 142 -13.83 1.21 7.32
C ALA A 142 -15.11 0.93 8.10
N MET A 143 -15.52 -0.33 8.24
CA MET A 143 -16.66 -0.73 9.09
C MET A 143 -16.38 -0.42 10.57
N LEU A 144 -15.20 -0.77 11.07
CA LEU A 144 -14.78 -0.44 12.43
C LEU A 144 -14.73 1.07 12.64
N PHE A 145 -14.18 1.81 11.66
CA PHE A 145 -14.13 3.27 11.72
C PHE A 145 -15.52 3.90 11.76
N LEU A 146 -16.48 3.35 11.03
CA LEU A 146 -17.85 3.87 10.97
C LEU A 146 -18.61 3.68 12.28
N ASN A 147 -18.37 2.57 13.01
CA ASN A 147 -19.15 2.17 14.18
C ASN A 147 -18.53 2.59 15.51
N PHE A 148 -17.23 2.79 15.61
CA PHE A 148 -16.55 3.05 16.88
C PHE A 148 -16.01 4.48 16.96
N ARG A 149 -15.85 4.99 18.18
CA ARG A 149 -15.22 6.28 18.46
C ARG A 149 -13.70 6.17 18.40
N THR A 150 -12.99 7.28 18.23
CA THR A 150 -11.54 7.35 18.08
C THR A 150 -10.77 6.59 19.16
N ARG A 151 -11.14 6.74 20.45
CA ARG A 151 -10.50 6.00 21.56
C ARG A 151 -10.64 4.49 21.41
N THR A 152 -11.84 4.01 21.06
CA THR A 152 -12.10 2.58 20.83
C THR A 152 -11.34 2.06 19.60
N ARG A 153 -11.25 2.86 18.53
CA ARG A 153 -10.45 2.51 17.32
C ARG A 153 -8.98 2.32 17.66
N ILE A 154 -8.41 3.20 18.48
CA ILE A 154 -7.01 3.07 18.97
C ILE A 154 -6.87 1.78 19.79
N GLY A 155 -7.81 1.51 20.70
CA GLY A 155 -7.82 0.26 21.47
C GLY A 155 -7.92 -0.99 20.60
N ILE A 156 -8.75 -0.97 19.54
CA ILE A 156 -8.87 -2.07 18.57
C ILE A 156 -7.55 -2.29 17.85
N VAL A 157 -6.87 -1.23 17.39
CA VAL A 157 -5.54 -1.36 16.74
C VAL A 157 -4.55 -2.02 17.70
N GLY A 158 -4.48 -1.56 18.95
CA GLY A 158 -3.62 -2.17 19.97
C GLY A 158 -3.97 -3.64 20.22
N ALA A 159 -5.27 -3.95 20.35
CA ALA A 159 -5.74 -5.32 20.55
C ALA A 159 -5.41 -6.24 19.36
N ILE A 160 -5.55 -5.75 18.12
CA ILE A 160 -5.15 -6.51 16.93
C ILE A 160 -3.64 -6.80 16.96
N LEU A 161 -2.80 -5.78 17.20
CA LEU A 161 -1.36 -5.94 17.15
C LEU A 161 -0.84 -6.87 18.27
N VAL A 162 -1.28 -6.65 19.51
CA VAL A 162 -0.86 -7.49 20.65
C VAL A 162 -1.46 -8.89 20.54
N GLY A 163 -2.75 -9.01 20.21
CA GLY A 163 -3.43 -10.31 20.06
C GLY A 163 -2.84 -11.15 18.94
N TYR A 164 -2.49 -10.54 17.80
CA TYR A 164 -1.85 -11.24 16.69
C TYR A 164 -0.45 -11.74 17.07
N TRP A 165 0.37 -10.89 17.72
CA TRP A 165 1.66 -11.31 18.26
C TRP A 165 1.53 -12.48 19.23
N SER A 166 0.63 -12.35 20.23
CA SER A 166 0.40 -13.40 21.21
C SER A 166 -0.06 -14.71 20.55
N LEU A 167 -0.95 -14.63 19.55
CA LEU A 167 -1.41 -15.79 18.81
C LEU A 167 -0.25 -16.53 18.13
N LEU A 168 0.60 -15.79 17.37
CA LEU A 168 1.71 -16.42 16.65
C LEU A 168 2.80 -16.94 17.59
N ALA A 169 3.03 -16.27 18.72
CA ALA A 169 4.04 -16.68 19.70
C ALA A 169 3.64 -17.94 20.49
N LEU A 170 2.33 -18.12 20.75
CA LEU A 170 1.85 -19.16 21.65
C LEU A 170 1.25 -20.38 20.93
N VAL A 171 0.86 -20.22 19.65
CA VAL A 171 0.15 -21.25 18.91
C VAL A 171 0.96 -21.68 17.66
N PRO A 172 1.76 -22.75 17.74
CA PRO A 172 2.42 -23.32 16.58
C PRO A 172 1.40 -23.95 15.62
N ALA A 173 1.77 -24.10 14.35
CA ALA A 173 0.96 -24.87 13.42
C ALA A 173 0.84 -26.33 13.89
N PRO A 174 -0.39 -26.93 13.95
CA PRO A 174 -0.58 -28.32 14.40
C PRO A 174 0.13 -29.35 13.53
N ASP A 175 0.43 -29.02 12.28
CA ASP A 175 1.11 -29.88 11.30
C ASP A 175 2.60 -29.48 11.10
N ALA A 176 3.14 -28.63 11.99
CA ALA A 176 4.53 -28.22 11.93
C ALA A 176 5.48 -29.40 12.20
N PRO A 177 6.65 -29.44 11.52
CA PRO A 177 7.71 -30.38 11.88
C PRO A 177 8.16 -30.19 13.34
N ALA A 178 8.57 -31.28 13.99
CA ALA A 178 9.06 -31.20 15.37
C ALA A 178 10.25 -30.21 15.48
N GLY A 179 10.15 -29.25 16.41
CA GLY A 179 11.18 -28.23 16.63
C GLY A 179 11.17 -27.06 15.65
N ALA A 180 10.18 -26.96 14.76
CA ALA A 180 10.05 -25.80 13.87
C ALA A 180 9.78 -24.52 14.68
N ASP A 181 10.48 -23.44 14.30
CA ASP A 181 10.21 -22.11 14.85
C ASP A 181 8.80 -21.64 14.49
N VAL A 182 8.05 -21.14 15.47
CA VAL A 182 6.68 -20.62 15.30
C VAL A 182 6.59 -19.47 14.30
N TYR A 183 7.66 -18.78 14.03
CA TYR A 183 7.74 -17.70 13.04
C TYR A 183 8.33 -18.17 11.70
N SER A 184 8.69 -19.43 11.55
CA SER A 184 9.12 -20.01 10.27
C SER A 184 7.93 -20.22 9.34
N MET A 185 8.20 -20.45 8.04
CA MET A 185 7.15 -20.71 7.06
C MET A 185 6.37 -22.01 7.37
N GLU A 186 7.06 -23.00 7.87
CA GLU A 186 6.55 -24.33 8.22
C GLU A 186 5.86 -24.35 9.58
N GLY A 187 6.39 -23.58 10.55
CA GLY A 187 5.93 -23.60 11.94
C GLY A 187 4.78 -22.65 12.25
N THR A 188 4.50 -21.69 11.35
CA THR A 188 3.52 -20.65 11.64
C THR A 188 2.07 -21.12 11.49
N ILE A 189 1.22 -20.79 12.48
CA ILE A 189 -0.23 -21.00 12.42
C ILE A 189 -0.88 -20.29 11.21
N VAL A 190 -0.26 -19.24 10.67
CA VAL A 190 -0.76 -18.52 9.49
C VAL A 190 -0.84 -19.46 8.28
N GLY A 191 0.26 -20.17 7.99
CA GLY A 191 0.29 -21.13 6.89
C GLY A 191 -0.70 -22.28 7.07
N TYR A 192 -0.87 -22.78 8.31
CA TYR A 192 -1.87 -23.79 8.61
C TYR A 192 -3.30 -23.34 8.30
N ILE A 193 -3.69 -22.14 8.74
CA ILE A 193 -5.01 -21.57 8.46
C ILE A 193 -5.21 -21.36 6.96
N ASP A 194 -4.18 -20.91 6.24
CA ASP A 194 -4.25 -20.71 4.79
C ASP A 194 -4.46 -22.03 4.05
N ARG A 195 -3.77 -23.12 4.45
CA ARG A 195 -3.97 -24.48 3.89
C ARG A 195 -5.37 -25.01 4.12
N LEU A 196 -5.99 -24.67 5.25
CA LEU A 196 -7.34 -25.13 5.58
C LEU A 196 -8.44 -24.35 4.86
N LEU A 197 -8.29 -23.03 4.73
CA LEU A 197 -9.40 -22.14 4.39
C LEU A 197 -9.29 -21.49 3.02
N LEU A 198 -8.08 -21.33 2.46
CA LEU A 198 -7.93 -20.70 1.15
C LEU A 198 -8.19 -21.73 0.04
N PRO A 199 -9.20 -21.49 -0.83
CA PRO A 199 -9.44 -22.36 -1.96
C PRO A 199 -8.36 -22.16 -3.04
N GLY A 200 -8.03 -23.24 -3.74
CA GLY A 200 -7.05 -23.24 -4.81
C GLY A 200 -5.62 -23.46 -4.34
N LYS A 201 -4.64 -22.90 -5.06
CA LYS A 201 -3.23 -23.05 -4.72
C LYS A 201 -2.71 -21.85 -3.91
N LEU A 202 -1.80 -22.11 -2.99
CA LEU A 202 -1.05 -21.10 -2.24
C LEU A 202 0.20 -20.67 -3.02
N HIS A 203 0.66 -19.44 -2.79
CA HIS A 203 1.85 -18.88 -3.45
C HIS A 203 3.10 -19.73 -3.22
N ASN A 204 3.38 -20.09 -1.97
CA ASN A 204 4.55 -20.87 -1.56
C ASN A 204 4.19 -22.34 -1.23
N LYS A 205 3.19 -22.93 -1.89
CA LYS A 205 2.68 -24.28 -1.64
C LYS A 205 2.07 -24.51 -0.25
N ILE A 206 2.80 -24.18 0.82
CA ILE A 206 2.39 -24.34 2.22
C ILE A 206 1.96 -23.04 2.91
N PHE A 207 2.15 -21.90 2.25
CA PHE A 207 1.94 -20.58 2.82
C PHE A 207 1.56 -19.57 1.73
N ASP A 208 0.69 -18.61 2.05
CA ASP A 208 0.37 -17.49 1.17
C ASP A 208 0.65 -16.14 1.84
N PRO A 209 1.54 -15.27 1.26
CA PRO A 209 1.84 -13.95 1.81
C PRO A 209 0.60 -13.05 1.94
N GLU A 210 -0.43 -13.26 1.12
CA GLU A 210 -1.72 -12.56 1.16
C GLU A 210 -2.85 -13.40 1.78
N GLY A 211 -2.50 -14.29 2.72
CA GLY A 211 -3.41 -15.20 3.41
C GLY A 211 -4.47 -14.52 4.29
N LEU A 212 -5.38 -15.33 4.82
CA LEU A 212 -6.52 -14.84 5.60
C LEU A 212 -6.10 -14.30 6.95
N LEU A 213 -5.34 -15.09 7.73
CA LEU A 213 -4.98 -14.70 9.09
C LEU A 213 -4.04 -13.48 9.09
N SER A 214 -3.06 -13.42 8.18
CA SER A 214 -2.17 -12.28 8.01
C SER A 214 -2.87 -11.00 7.48
N THR A 215 -4.12 -11.10 7.05
CA THR A 215 -4.95 -9.93 6.71
C THR A 215 -5.46 -9.21 7.96
N VAL A 216 -5.54 -9.87 9.12
CA VAL A 216 -5.99 -9.24 10.38
C VAL A 216 -5.09 -8.06 10.78
N PRO A 217 -3.76 -8.17 10.88
CA PRO A 217 -2.92 -7.01 11.17
C PRO A 217 -2.88 -5.97 10.04
N ALA A 218 -3.21 -6.34 8.80
CA ALA A 218 -3.38 -5.36 7.71
C ALA A 218 -4.60 -4.44 7.95
N VAL A 219 -5.64 -4.90 8.68
CA VAL A 219 -6.74 -4.03 9.14
C VAL A 219 -6.21 -2.92 10.04
N ALA A 220 -5.26 -3.22 10.94
CA ALA A 220 -4.61 -2.20 11.77
C ALA A 220 -3.84 -1.18 10.91
N THR A 221 -3.13 -1.60 9.86
CA THR A 221 -2.45 -0.70 8.92
C THR A 221 -3.44 0.28 8.27
N ALA A 222 -4.57 -0.21 7.76
CA ALA A 222 -5.62 0.64 7.18
C ALA A 222 -6.24 1.58 8.22
N MET A 223 -6.49 1.09 9.45
CA MET A 223 -7.07 1.88 10.54
C MET A 223 -6.12 3.00 11.00
N LEU A 224 -4.82 2.75 11.08
CA LEU A 224 -3.81 3.78 11.37
C LEU A 224 -3.83 4.88 10.31
N GLY A 225 -3.98 4.52 9.04
CA GLY A 225 -4.21 5.48 7.96
C GLY A 225 -5.50 6.30 8.18
N MET A 226 -6.61 5.66 8.56
CA MET A 226 -7.89 6.34 8.83
C MET A 226 -7.78 7.30 10.02
N LEU A 227 -7.10 6.91 11.09
CA LEU A 227 -6.84 7.77 12.24
C LEU A 227 -5.97 8.98 11.86
N THR A 228 -4.96 8.79 11.01
CA THR A 228 -4.15 9.87 10.45
C THR A 228 -5.01 10.83 9.62
N GLY A 229 -5.89 10.31 8.77
CA GLY A 229 -6.82 11.13 7.98
C GLY A 229 -7.81 11.91 8.85
N GLU A 230 -8.32 11.31 9.93
CA GLU A 230 -9.16 11.99 10.91
C GLU A 230 -8.40 13.14 11.60
N PHE A 231 -7.15 12.92 12.01
CA PHE A 231 -6.28 13.93 12.58
C PHE A 231 -6.01 15.10 11.62
N VAL A 232 -5.68 14.83 10.38
CA VAL A 232 -5.43 15.88 9.37
C VAL A 232 -6.66 16.75 9.12
N ARG A 233 -7.87 16.20 9.25
CA ARG A 233 -9.14 16.91 9.10
C ARG A 233 -9.47 17.87 10.24
N LEU A 234 -8.72 17.90 11.33
CA LEU A 234 -8.92 18.92 12.37
C LEU A 234 -8.81 20.31 11.73
N SER A 235 -9.68 21.24 12.20
CA SER A 235 -9.70 22.60 11.65
C SER A 235 -8.37 23.33 11.87
N GLU A 236 -8.03 24.23 10.95
CA GLU A 236 -6.82 25.08 11.06
C GLU A 236 -6.82 25.95 12.32
N GLN A 237 -8.01 26.32 12.81
CA GLN A 237 -8.17 27.07 14.07
C GLN A 237 -7.73 26.25 15.29
N ARG A 238 -7.86 24.91 15.24
CA ARG A 238 -7.40 24.02 16.30
C ARG A 238 -5.92 23.68 16.16
N LEU A 239 -5.47 23.44 14.94
CA LEU A 239 -4.08 23.01 14.68
C LEU A 239 -3.65 23.39 13.27
N SER A 240 -2.60 24.23 13.19
CA SER A 240 -2.05 24.66 11.88
C SER A 240 -1.44 23.49 11.10
N GLY A 241 -1.40 23.62 9.77
CA GLY A 241 -0.83 22.60 8.88
C GLY A 241 0.61 22.23 9.23
N ASN A 242 1.46 23.21 9.61
CA ASN A 242 2.83 22.92 10.05
C ASN A 242 2.86 22.06 11.32
N ARG A 243 2.01 22.33 12.30
CA ARG A 243 1.94 21.53 13.53
C ARG A 243 1.40 20.13 13.24
N LYS A 244 0.40 20.00 12.35
CA LYS A 244 -0.08 18.67 11.90
C LYS A 244 1.04 17.85 11.28
N ALA A 245 1.81 18.44 10.34
CA ALA A 245 2.95 17.78 9.71
C ALA A 245 4.00 17.36 10.75
N LEU A 246 4.32 18.22 11.73
CA LEU A 246 5.27 17.92 12.80
C LEU A 246 4.78 16.74 13.66
N TYR A 247 3.52 16.75 14.11
CA TYR A 247 2.99 15.66 14.95
C TYR A 247 2.94 14.33 14.19
N ILE A 248 2.63 14.35 12.88
CA ILE A 248 2.68 13.16 12.04
C ILE A 248 4.13 12.65 11.91
N ALA A 249 5.11 13.55 11.74
CA ALA A 249 6.52 13.19 11.69
C ALA A 249 7.03 12.62 13.03
N LEU A 250 6.61 13.20 14.16
CA LEU A 250 6.93 12.64 15.49
C LEU A 250 6.30 11.26 15.70
N ALA A 251 5.04 11.07 15.27
CA ALA A 251 4.40 9.77 15.29
C ALA A 251 5.14 8.76 14.38
N ALA A 252 5.66 9.20 13.22
CA ALA A 252 6.47 8.35 12.35
C ALA A 252 7.70 7.80 13.08
N VAL A 253 8.45 8.67 13.76
CA VAL A 253 9.61 8.25 14.56
C VAL A 253 9.20 7.29 15.67
N ALA A 254 8.14 7.61 16.42
CA ALA A 254 7.66 6.76 17.51
C ALA A 254 7.26 5.35 17.02
N PHE A 255 6.49 5.26 15.93
CA PHE A 255 6.09 3.97 15.36
C PHE A 255 7.28 3.17 14.83
N THR A 256 8.25 3.83 14.17
CA THR A 256 9.48 3.17 13.72
C THR A 256 10.26 2.59 14.90
N LEU A 257 10.47 3.37 15.96
CA LEU A 257 11.18 2.91 17.17
C LEU A 257 10.45 1.74 17.84
N VAL A 258 9.12 1.83 18.00
CA VAL A 258 8.32 0.71 18.54
C VAL A 258 8.48 -0.53 17.68
N GLY A 259 8.44 -0.42 16.36
CA GLY A 259 8.60 -1.56 15.46
C GLY A 259 9.97 -2.21 15.54
N ILE A 260 11.06 -1.41 15.60
CA ILE A 260 12.44 -1.89 15.77
C ILE A 260 12.62 -2.57 17.14
N LEU A 261 12.08 -1.99 18.22
CA LEU A 261 12.14 -2.60 19.54
C LEU A 261 11.32 -3.91 19.61
N TRP A 262 10.19 -3.95 18.92
CA TRP A 262 9.37 -5.16 18.88
C TRP A 262 9.98 -6.28 18.04
N ASP A 263 10.85 -5.95 17.08
CA ASP A 263 11.62 -6.93 16.28
C ASP A 263 12.44 -7.90 17.13
N LEU A 264 12.88 -7.46 18.32
CA LEU A 264 13.63 -8.31 19.28
C LEU A 264 12.84 -9.53 19.76
N SER A 265 11.50 -9.49 19.73
CA SER A 265 10.62 -10.58 20.18
C SER A 265 9.63 -11.07 19.12
N PHE A 266 9.39 -10.27 18.10
CA PHE A 266 8.51 -10.57 16.97
C PHE A 266 9.15 -10.09 15.68
N PRO A 267 9.91 -10.94 14.98
CA PRO A 267 10.70 -10.55 13.82
C PRO A 267 9.90 -9.77 12.77
N ILE A 268 10.50 -8.71 12.24
CA ILE A 268 9.90 -7.95 11.14
C ILE A 268 9.74 -8.87 9.94
N ASN A 269 8.51 -9.12 9.53
CA ASN A 269 8.20 -10.00 8.42
C ASN A 269 6.94 -9.54 7.67
N LYS A 270 7.11 -9.11 6.42
CA LYS A 270 6.01 -8.71 5.55
C LYS A 270 5.08 -9.86 5.19
N LYS A 271 5.63 -11.07 4.99
CA LYS A 271 4.83 -12.23 4.55
C LYS A 271 3.87 -12.66 5.65
N LEU A 272 4.31 -12.61 6.90
CA LEU A 272 3.47 -12.81 8.09
C LEU A 272 2.65 -11.57 8.46
N TRP A 273 3.03 -10.39 7.96
CA TRP A 273 2.46 -9.09 8.37
C TRP A 273 2.54 -8.86 9.87
N THR A 274 3.72 -9.13 10.46
CA THR A 274 3.95 -9.07 11.91
C THR A 274 3.61 -7.70 12.48
N SER A 275 3.33 -7.63 13.78
CA SER A 275 2.99 -6.35 14.45
C SER A 275 4.18 -5.39 14.45
N SER A 276 5.42 -5.91 14.57
CA SER A 276 6.66 -5.15 14.36
C SER A 276 6.72 -4.55 12.95
N PHE A 277 6.42 -5.35 11.92
CA PHE A 277 6.33 -4.88 10.55
C PHE A 277 5.25 -3.80 10.39
N VAL A 278 4.05 -3.98 10.94
CA VAL A 278 2.99 -2.94 10.91
C VAL A 278 3.48 -1.63 11.51
N CYS A 279 4.19 -1.67 12.63
CA CYS A 279 4.73 -0.46 13.25
C CYS A 279 5.79 0.22 12.37
N VAL A 280 6.75 -0.53 11.81
CA VAL A 280 7.79 0.05 10.94
C VAL A 280 7.19 0.65 9.67
N VAL A 281 6.28 -0.05 9.00
CA VAL A 281 5.66 0.50 7.78
C VAL A 281 4.67 1.64 8.08
N ALA A 282 4.04 1.66 9.27
CA ALA A 282 3.26 2.81 9.71
C ALA A 282 4.17 4.02 9.93
N GLY A 283 5.33 3.83 10.55
CA GLY A 283 6.36 4.86 10.71
C GLY A 283 6.82 5.41 9.36
N TYR A 284 7.19 4.54 8.44
CA TYR A 284 7.55 4.94 7.07
C TYR A 284 6.42 5.69 6.37
N SER A 285 5.20 5.17 6.42
CA SER A 285 4.02 5.75 5.76
C SER A 285 3.67 7.13 6.32
N LEU A 286 3.73 7.30 7.65
CA LEU A 286 3.53 8.58 8.32
C LEU A 286 4.62 9.58 7.93
N GLY A 287 5.89 9.17 7.89
CA GLY A 287 7.03 10.02 7.50
C GLY A 287 6.90 10.52 6.07
N MET A 288 6.64 9.62 5.13
CA MET A 288 6.41 9.96 3.72
C MET A 288 5.18 10.86 3.55
N PHE A 289 4.09 10.56 4.25
CA PHE A 289 2.91 11.40 4.20
C PHE A 289 3.16 12.78 4.82
N ALA A 290 3.85 12.88 5.96
CA ALA A 290 4.19 14.16 6.59
C ALA A 290 5.01 15.04 5.64
N LEU A 291 6.00 14.45 4.94
CA LEU A 291 6.86 15.15 3.97
C LEU A 291 6.04 15.69 2.78
N PHE A 292 5.27 14.81 2.12
CA PHE A 292 4.44 15.21 0.97
C PHE A 292 3.36 16.21 1.35
N TYR A 293 2.68 16.01 2.49
CA TYR A 293 1.68 16.92 3.02
C TYR A 293 2.27 18.28 3.31
N TRP A 294 3.41 18.34 3.97
CA TRP A 294 4.07 19.60 4.32
C TRP A 294 4.53 20.36 3.07
N ILE A 295 5.18 19.70 2.12
CA ILE A 295 5.69 20.35 0.90
C ILE A 295 4.52 20.81 0.00
N ILE A 296 3.53 19.94 -0.23
CA ILE A 296 2.52 20.15 -1.28
C ILE A 296 1.31 20.92 -0.74
N ASP A 297 0.72 20.47 0.40
CA ASP A 297 -0.55 21.04 0.87
C ASP A 297 -0.32 22.20 1.84
N VAL A 298 0.77 22.19 2.64
CA VAL A 298 1.07 23.24 3.62
C VAL A 298 1.92 24.37 3.01
N LYS A 299 3.03 24.05 2.34
CA LYS A 299 3.92 25.03 1.71
C LYS A 299 3.51 25.43 0.31
N GLY A 300 2.68 24.63 -0.36
CA GLY A 300 2.14 24.95 -1.68
C GLY A 300 3.10 24.70 -2.86
N TYR A 301 4.20 23.98 -2.67
CA TYR A 301 5.14 23.64 -3.75
C TYR A 301 4.57 22.49 -4.61
N LYS A 302 3.89 22.85 -5.72
CA LYS A 302 3.12 21.92 -6.56
C LYS A 302 3.72 21.67 -7.95
N GLY A 303 4.76 22.40 -8.38
CA GLY A 303 5.28 22.35 -9.75
C GLY A 303 5.79 20.96 -10.20
N TRP A 304 6.27 20.15 -9.27
CA TRP A 304 6.84 18.81 -9.53
C TRP A 304 5.84 17.66 -9.39
N VAL A 305 4.60 17.95 -8.98
CA VAL A 305 3.61 16.94 -8.57
C VAL A 305 2.99 16.19 -9.76
N LEU A 306 2.90 16.84 -10.93
CA LEU A 306 2.17 16.32 -12.09
C LEU A 306 2.55 14.88 -12.49
N PRO A 307 3.84 14.50 -12.60
CA PRO A 307 4.21 13.13 -12.98
C PRO A 307 3.63 12.08 -12.03
N PHE A 308 3.70 12.34 -10.73
CA PHE A 308 3.18 11.44 -9.70
C PHE A 308 1.65 11.46 -9.64
N GLN A 309 1.01 12.63 -9.81
CA GLN A 309 -0.44 12.75 -9.84
C GLN A 309 -1.06 11.93 -10.97
N VAL A 310 -0.44 11.93 -12.14
CA VAL A 310 -0.87 11.13 -13.30
C VAL A 310 -0.92 9.65 -12.95
N ILE A 311 0.11 9.13 -12.28
CA ILE A 311 0.18 7.75 -11.83
C ILE A 311 -0.83 7.49 -10.69
N GLY A 312 -0.84 8.36 -9.68
CA GLY A 312 -1.65 8.20 -8.46
C GLY A 312 -3.16 8.17 -8.71
N LEU A 313 -3.63 8.91 -9.73
CA LEU A 313 -5.04 8.91 -10.15
C LEU A 313 -5.47 7.64 -10.86
N ASN A 314 -4.52 6.91 -11.45
CA ASN A 314 -4.72 5.69 -12.23
C ASN A 314 -3.92 4.49 -11.70
N SER A 315 -3.58 4.48 -10.41
CA SER A 315 -2.73 3.45 -9.80
C SER A 315 -3.27 2.02 -9.97
N ILE A 316 -4.57 1.80 -9.76
CA ILE A 316 -5.19 0.48 -10.00
C ILE A 316 -5.20 0.16 -11.50
N THR A 317 -5.42 1.17 -12.35
CA THR A 317 -5.41 0.98 -13.81
C THR A 317 -4.06 0.44 -14.28
N ILE A 318 -2.96 1.07 -13.88
CA ILE A 318 -1.62 0.61 -14.31
C ILE A 318 -1.28 -0.75 -13.71
N TYR A 319 -1.63 -1.00 -12.44
CA TYR A 319 -1.41 -2.31 -11.83
C TYR A 319 -2.07 -3.44 -12.62
N MET A 320 -3.33 -3.23 -13.06
CA MET A 320 -4.04 -4.20 -13.90
C MET A 320 -3.53 -4.21 -15.34
N ALA A 321 -3.23 -3.05 -15.91
CA ALA A 321 -2.81 -2.92 -17.30
C ALA A 321 -1.48 -3.64 -17.59
N GLN A 322 -0.53 -3.64 -16.64
CA GLN A 322 0.73 -4.38 -16.77
C GLN A 322 0.54 -5.90 -16.95
N ARG A 323 -0.63 -6.44 -16.58
CA ARG A 323 -0.97 -7.85 -16.78
C ARG A 323 -1.64 -8.15 -18.12
N ILE A 324 -2.20 -7.11 -18.76
CA ILE A 324 -3.03 -7.23 -19.96
C ILE A 324 -2.28 -6.69 -21.20
N VAL A 325 -1.57 -5.57 -21.02
CA VAL A 325 -0.84 -4.86 -22.09
C VAL A 325 0.63 -5.23 -22.03
N ASP A 326 1.18 -5.64 -23.16
CA ASP A 326 2.61 -5.92 -23.29
C ASP A 326 3.43 -4.63 -23.41
N PHE A 327 3.55 -3.90 -22.32
CA PHE A 327 4.40 -2.70 -22.28
C PHE A 327 5.87 -2.98 -22.58
N LYS A 328 6.35 -4.21 -22.33
CA LYS A 328 7.74 -4.60 -22.64
C LYS A 328 7.95 -4.67 -24.16
N GLY A 329 7.05 -5.33 -24.89
CA GLY A 329 7.10 -5.39 -26.35
C GLY A 329 6.97 -4.01 -26.99
N ILE A 330 6.02 -3.17 -26.50
CA ILE A 330 5.87 -1.79 -26.99
C ILE A 330 7.15 -0.98 -26.72
N SER A 331 7.74 -1.07 -25.54
CA SER A 331 8.99 -0.39 -25.21
C SER A 331 10.14 -0.87 -26.07
N ALA A 332 10.27 -2.19 -26.28
CA ALA A 332 11.32 -2.77 -27.13
C ALA A 332 11.21 -2.31 -28.58
N PHE A 333 10.00 -2.13 -29.11
CA PHE A 333 9.78 -1.58 -30.45
C PHE A 333 10.39 -0.18 -30.61
N PHE A 334 10.17 0.73 -29.63
CA PHE A 334 10.67 2.11 -29.73
C PHE A 334 12.12 2.27 -29.26
N PHE A 335 12.54 1.56 -28.22
CA PHE A 335 13.82 1.76 -27.55
C PHE A 335 14.81 0.61 -27.74
N GLY A 336 14.39 -0.53 -28.30
CA GLY A 336 15.26 -1.71 -28.47
C GLY A 336 16.45 -1.44 -29.34
N GLY A 337 16.27 -0.73 -30.47
CA GLY A 337 17.37 -0.36 -31.37
C GLY A 337 18.38 0.60 -30.74
N LEU A 338 17.91 1.50 -29.86
CA LEU A 338 18.79 2.37 -29.07
C LEU A 338 19.55 1.56 -28.02
N ALA A 339 18.85 0.73 -27.25
CA ALA A 339 19.48 -0.12 -26.24
C ALA A 339 20.55 -1.05 -26.83
N ALA A 340 20.30 -1.64 -28.01
CA ALA A 340 21.24 -2.52 -28.70
C ALA A 340 22.55 -1.81 -29.16
N LYS A 341 22.53 -0.48 -29.27
CA LYS A 341 23.71 0.33 -29.62
C LYS A 341 24.47 0.85 -28.39
N MET A 342 23.93 0.65 -27.20
CA MET A 342 24.57 1.10 -25.97
C MET A 342 25.59 0.07 -25.47
N PRO A 343 26.61 0.51 -24.70
CA PRO A 343 27.45 -0.39 -23.93
C PRO A 343 26.61 -1.36 -23.08
N GLU A 344 27.11 -2.58 -22.85
CA GLU A 344 26.41 -3.65 -22.14
C GLU A 344 25.82 -3.18 -20.80
N ALA A 345 26.57 -2.37 -20.03
CA ALA A 345 26.12 -1.83 -18.75
C ALA A 345 24.95 -0.80 -18.86
N LEU A 346 24.84 -0.09 -19.99
CA LEU A 346 23.82 0.95 -20.18
C LEU A 346 22.56 0.44 -20.88
N ALA A 347 22.66 -0.64 -21.64
CA ALA A 347 21.52 -1.20 -22.38
C ALA A 347 20.30 -1.52 -21.48
N PRO A 348 20.46 -2.15 -20.28
CA PRO A 348 19.34 -2.39 -19.36
C PRO A 348 18.71 -1.08 -18.80
N VAL A 349 19.53 -0.02 -18.61
CA VAL A 349 19.04 1.29 -18.13
C VAL A 349 18.18 1.94 -19.20
N VAL A 350 18.60 1.91 -20.47
CA VAL A 350 17.81 2.44 -21.60
C VAL A 350 16.49 1.67 -21.73
N ALA A 351 16.55 0.34 -21.66
CA ALA A 351 15.36 -0.52 -21.76
C ALA A 351 14.34 -0.26 -20.62
N SER A 352 14.80 -0.18 -19.37
CA SER A 352 13.93 0.09 -18.20
C SER A 352 13.40 1.52 -18.21
N THR A 353 14.18 2.50 -18.65
CA THR A 353 13.72 3.89 -18.84
C THR A 353 12.64 3.95 -19.92
N GLY A 354 12.83 3.29 -21.06
CA GLY A 354 11.84 3.18 -22.12
C GLY A 354 10.53 2.55 -21.65
N TYR A 355 10.63 1.48 -20.86
CA TYR A 355 9.47 0.84 -20.26
C TYR A 355 8.66 1.77 -19.35
N LEU A 356 9.36 2.50 -18.47
CA LEU A 356 8.73 3.49 -17.59
C LEU A 356 8.07 4.61 -18.39
N LEU A 357 8.76 5.12 -19.42
CA LEU A 357 8.23 6.20 -20.26
C LEU A 357 6.97 5.78 -20.99
N VAL A 358 6.95 4.59 -21.62
CA VAL A 358 5.77 4.06 -22.32
C VAL A 358 4.60 3.87 -21.35
N SER A 359 4.86 3.30 -20.17
CA SER A 359 3.83 3.10 -19.13
C SER A 359 3.29 4.45 -18.63
N TRP A 360 4.17 5.43 -18.43
CA TRP A 360 3.77 6.78 -18.00
C TRP A 360 2.99 7.52 -19.09
N LEU A 361 3.40 7.45 -20.34
CA LEU A 361 2.68 8.07 -21.47
C LEU A 361 1.28 7.47 -21.64
N PHE A 362 1.12 6.17 -21.44
CA PHE A 362 -0.21 5.53 -21.40
C PHE A 362 -1.09 6.15 -20.31
N LEU A 363 -0.56 6.30 -19.08
CA LEU A 363 -1.30 6.94 -18.00
C LEU A 363 -1.57 8.42 -18.24
N TYR A 364 -0.62 9.13 -18.86
CA TYR A 364 -0.80 10.54 -19.21
C TYR A 364 -1.91 10.72 -20.27
N PHE A 365 -1.99 9.83 -21.24
CA PHE A 365 -3.11 9.79 -22.20
C PHE A 365 -4.45 9.61 -21.46
N LEU A 366 -4.57 8.64 -20.55
CA LEU A 366 -5.78 8.44 -19.76
C LEU A 366 -6.11 9.68 -18.91
N TYR A 367 -5.10 10.29 -18.31
CA TYR A 367 -5.23 11.51 -17.52
C TYR A 367 -5.81 12.67 -18.37
N LYS A 368 -5.26 12.90 -19.56
CA LYS A 368 -5.74 13.93 -20.48
C LYS A 368 -7.18 13.68 -20.95
N LYS A 369 -7.54 12.42 -21.16
CA LYS A 369 -8.91 12.03 -21.54
C LYS A 369 -9.86 11.93 -20.34
N ARG A 370 -9.40 12.21 -19.12
CA ARG A 370 -10.16 12.10 -17.85
C ARG A 370 -10.74 10.70 -17.62
N ILE A 371 -10.05 9.66 -18.10
CA ILE A 371 -10.40 8.26 -17.88
C ILE A 371 -9.75 7.80 -16.58
N PHE A 372 -10.56 7.49 -15.57
CA PHE A 372 -10.08 7.05 -14.26
C PHE A 372 -10.88 5.83 -13.82
N LEU A 373 -10.21 4.75 -13.49
CA LEU A 373 -10.83 3.58 -12.88
C LEU A 373 -11.14 3.90 -11.41
N LYS A 374 -12.43 4.17 -11.13
CA LYS A 374 -12.91 4.47 -9.77
C LYS A 374 -13.39 3.18 -9.10
N VAL A 375 -12.79 2.85 -7.98
CA VAL A 375 -13.15 1.71 -7.12
C VAL A 375 -13.56 2.23 -5.74
#